data_db32e51906a7eb0167ed27c6e0c1eef6
#
_entry.id   db32e51906a7eb0167ed27c6e0c1eef6
#
_cell.length_a   1.000
_cell.length_b   1.000
_cell.length_c   1.000
_cell.angle_alpha   90.00
_cell.angle_beta   90.00
_cell.angle_gamma   90.00
#
_symmetry.space_group_name_H-M   'P 1'
#
loop_
_entity.id
_entity.type
_entity.pdbx_description
1 polymer ?
#
loop_
_entity_poly.entity_id
_entity_poly.type
_entity_poly.pdbx_seq_one_letter_code
_entity_poly.pdbx_strand_id
1 'polypeptide(L)'
;EDLLYSYIKKYSISVIEDPFYYNDVRNWKSLYERIGNEIEILSDDYSATQIQYLDESISTGLIIKMKQVGTLSTTLMLVSRIKSMDLKTCVSHRSCETEDTFICDLAIAIDSDYIKIGAPCRGDRVEKYNRLIRLYGINL
;
A
#
# COMPACT_ATOMS: atom_id res chain seq x y z
N GLU A 1 -4.64 -14.94 -14.80
CA GLU A 1 -3.99 -15.42 -13.58
C GLU A 1 -2.63 -16.07 -13.86
N ASP A 2 -2.53 -17.11 -14.72
CA ASP A 2 -1.29 -17.87 -14.95
C ASP A 2 -0.13 -17.02 -15.48
N LEU A 3 -0.40 -16.05 -16.36
CA LEU A 3 0.61 -15.11 -16.84
C LEU A 3 1.19 -14.27 -15.70
N LEU A 4 0.32 -13.75 -14.81
CA LEU A 4 0.74 -12.96 -13.65
C LEU A 4 1.58 -13.82 -12.70
N TYR A 5 1.12 -15.03 -12.39
CA TYR A 5 1.88 -15.99 -11.59
C TYR A 5 3.25 -16.28 -12.17
N SER A 6 3.35 -16.49 -13.50
CA SER A 6 4.62 -16.73 -14.18
C SER A 6 5.58 -15.54 -14.02
N TYR A 7 5.08 -14.30 -14.08
CA TYR A 7 5.89 -13.10 -13.87
C TYR A 7 6.36 -12.97 -12.42
N ILE A 8 5.46 -13.22 -11.45
CA ILE A 8 5.80 -13.19 -10.03
C ILE A 8 6.98 -14.14 -9.75
N LYS A 9 6.92 -15.36 -10.24
CA LYS A 9 8.00 -16.35 -10.08
C LYS A 9 9.26 -15.96 -10.86
N LYS A 10 9.12 -15.57 -12.13
CA LYS A 10 10.26 -15.24 -13.00
C LYS A 10 11.07 -14.05 -12.50
N TYR A 11 10.40 -13.03 -11.96
CA TYR A 11 11.04 -11.78 -11.54
C TYR A 11 11.19 -11.65 -10.03
N SER A 12 10.88 -12.72 -9.28
CA SER A 12 10.93 -12.73 -7.81
C SER A 12 10.19 -11.55 -7.18
N ILE A 13 8.96 -11.28 -7.68
CA ILE A 13 8.13 -10.19 -7.17
C ILE A 13 7.67 -10.55 -5.77
N SER A 14 7.93 -9.68 -4.80
CA SER A 14 7.56 -9.88 -3.39
C SER A 14 6.29 -9.12 -2.96
N VAL A 15 5.90 -8.12 -3.72
CA VAL A 15 4.70 -7.31 -3.43
C VAL A 15 3.96 -7.02 -4.73
N ILE A 16 2.65 -7.14 -4.72
CA ILE A 16 1.78 -6.79 -5.82
C ILE A 16 0.59 -5.98 -5.32
N GLU A 17 0.15 -5.01 -6.10
CA GLU A 17 -1.00 -4.18 -5.80
C GLU A 17 -2.08 -4.41 -6.84
N ASP A 18 -3.34 -4.55 -6.39
CA ASP A 18 -4.54 -4.73 -7.23
C ASP A 18 -4.29 -5.66 -8.45
N PRO A 19 -3.99 -6.94 -8.23
CA PRO A 19 -3.62 -7.85 -9.32
C PRO A 19 -4.73 -8.04 -10.36
N PHE A 20 -5.97 -7.79 -9.99
CA PHE A 20 -7.15 -7.93 -10.85
C PHE A 20 -8.10 -6.75 -10.66
N TYR A 21 -9.11 -6.67 -11.52
CA TYR A 21 -10.17 -5.69 -11.37
C TYR A 21 -10.90 -5.87 -10.02
N TYR A 22 -11.29 -4.78 -9.39
CA TYR A 22 -11.77 -4.78 -7.99
C TYR A 22 -12.99 -5.68 -7.73
N ASN A 23 -13.81 -5.99 -8.73
CA ASN A 23 -14.95 -6.89 -8.57
C ASN A 23 -14.69 -8.33 -9.05
N ASP A 24 -13.48 -8.66 -9.47
CA ASP A 24 -13.09 -10.00 -9.88
C ASP A 24 -12.61 -10.85 -8.70
N VAL A 25 -13.47 -10.96 -7.69
CA VAL A 25 -13.19 -11.66 -6.43
C VAL A 25 -12.70 -13.10 -6.65
N ARG A 26 -13.16 -13.75 -7.73
CA ARG A 26 -12.75 -15.13 -8.04
C ARG A 26 -11.25 -15.23 -8.30
N ASN A 27 -10.72 -14.38 -9.18
CA ASN A 27 -9.30 -14.40 -9.51
C ASN A 27 -8.42 -13.87 -8.36
N TRP A 28 -8.96 -12.93 -7.55
CA TRP A 28 -8.29 -12.49 -6.32
C TRP A 28 -8.10 -13.66 -5.35
N LYS A 29 -9.16 -14.42 -5.04
CA LYS A 29 -9.10 -15.60 -4.16
C LYS A 29 -8.16 -16.67 -4.69
N SER A 30 -8.29 -17.01 -5.97
CA SER A 30 -7.44 -18.01 -6.61
C SER A 30 -5.95 -17.65 -6.52
N LEU A 31 -5.61 -16.39 -6.77
CA LEU A 31 -4.22 -15.93 -6.62
C LEU A 31 -3.76 -15.98 -5.16
N TYR A 32 -4.59 -15.51 -4.24
CA TYR A 32 -4.27 -15.50 -2.81
C TYR A 32 -4.03 -16.93 -2.28
N GLU A 33 -4.91 -17.87 -2.60
CA GLU A 33 -4.76 -19.29 -2.23
C GLU A 33 -3.45 -19.89 -2.78
N ARG A 34 -3.04 -19.46 -3.97
CA ARG A 34 -1.87 -19.98 -4.67
C ARG A 34 -0.55 -19.42 -4.15
N ILE A 35 -0.49 -18.14 -3.77
CA ILE A 35 0.77 -17.45 -3.44
C ILE A 35 0.69 -16.43 -2.29
N GLY A 36 -0.47 -16.27 -1.65
CA GLY A 36 -0.64 -15.29 -0.56
C GLY A 36 0.27 -15.51 0.64
N ASN A 37 0.80 -16.71 0.82
CA ASN A 37 1.80 -17.01 1.85
C ASN A 37 3.26 -16.72 1.40
N GLU A 38 3.47 -16.38 0.14
CA GLU A 38 4.81 -16.19 -0.43
C GLU A 38 5.11 -14.73 -0.75
N ILE A 39 4.08 -13.95 -1.06
CA ILE A 39 4.18 -12.54 -1.44
C ILE A 39 3.10 -11.71 -0.77
N GLU A 40 3.32 -10.40 -0.69
CA GLU A 40 2.28 -9.48 -0.25
C GLU A 40 1.34 -9.10 -1.40
N ILE A 41 0.04 -9.21 -1.15
CA ILE A 41 -1.03 -8.77 -2.06
C ILE A 41 -1.73 -7.59 -1.41
N LEU A 42 -1.47 -6.39 -1.89
CA LEU A 42 -2.00 -5.16 -1.33
C LEU A 42 -3.27 -4.72 -2.07
N SER A 43 -4.30 -4.39 -1.32
CA SER A 43 -5.57 -3.89 -1.83
C SER A 43 -5.58 -2.37 -1.87
N ASP A 44 -5.81 -1.77 -3.05
CA ASP A 44 -5.97 -0.32 -3.26
C ASP A 44 -7.42 0.01 -3.67
N ASP A 45 -7.75 -0.07 -4.92
CA ASP A 45 -9.07 0.31 -5.44
C ASP A 45 -10.18 -0.66 -4.99
N TYR A 46 -9.85 -1.93 -4.74
CA TYR A 46 -10.77 -2.91 -4.18
C TYR A 46 -11.34 -2.45 -2.82
N SER A 47 -10.50 -2.02 -1.91
CA SER A 47 -10.89 -1.60 -0.57
C SER A 47 -11.15 -0.09 -0.45
N ALA A 48 -10.61 0.73 -1.36
CA ALA A 48 -10.68 2.20 -1.35
C ALA A 48 -10.33 2.81 0.03
N THR A 49 -9.34 2.22 0.71
CA THR A 49 -8.92 2.60 2.08
C THR A 49 -10.06 2.49 3.11
N GLN A 50 -11.00 1.56 2.92
CA GLN A 50 -12.14 1.33 3.82
C GLN A 50 -12.12 -0.09 4.37
N ILE A 51 -11.99 -0.22 5.70
CA ILE A 51 -11.83 -1.51 6.38
C ILE A 51 -13.02 -2.47 6.15
N GLN A 52 -14.21 -1.95 5.93
CA GLN A 52 -15.40 -2.79 5.68
C GLN A 52 -15.35 -3.55 4.36
N TYR A 53 -14.50 -3.14 3.44
CA TYR A 53 -14.28 -3.83 2.16
C TYR A 53 -13.00 -4.66 2.16
N LEU A 54 -12.25 -4.66 3.26
CA LEU A 54 -11.07 -5.49 3.38
C LEU A 54 -11.49 -6.94 3.57
N ASP A 55 -11.01 -7.80 2.71
CA ASP A 55 -11.22 -9.26 2.76
C ASP A 55 -9.85 -9.94 2.94
N GLU A 56 -9.62 -10.48 4.12
CA GLU A 56 -8.38 -11.18 4.50
C GLU A 56 -8.17 -12.48 3.68
N SER A 57 -9.19 -12.95 2.98
CA SER A 57 -9.08 -14.12 2.11
C SER A 57 -8.58 -13.80 0.70
N ILE A 58 -8.28 -12.52 0.42
CA ILE A 58 -7.84 -12.08 -0.90
C ILE A 58 -6.66 -11.10 -0.86
N SER A 59 -6.36 -10.52 0.28
CA SER A 59 -5.26 -9.57 0.43
C SER A 59 -4.51 -9.76 1.74
N THR A 60 -3.21 -9.47 1.72
CA THR A 60 -2.34 -9.50 2.90
C THR A 60 -2.14 -8.12 3.51
N GLY A 61 -2.66 -7.08 2.87
CA GLY A 61 -2.51 -5.71 3.35
C GLY A 61 -3.32 -4.68 2.58
N LEU A 62 -3.22 -3.44 3.03
CA LEU A 62 -4.03 -2.33 2.56
C LEU A 62 -3.19 -1.12 2.17
N ILE A 63 -3.53 -0.50 1.03
CA ILE A 63 -3.04 0.82 0.65
C ILE A 63 -3.82 1.90 1.42
N ILE A 64 -3.10 2.75 2.15
CA ILE A 64 -3.67 3.81 2.98
C ILE A 64 -3.50 5.15 2.28
N LYS A 65 -4.61 5.71 1.85
CA LYS A 65 -4.70 7.06 1.29
C LYS A 65 -5.48 7.96 2.25
N MET A 66 -4.80 8.69 3.12
CA MET A 66 -5.43 9.52 4.16
C MET A 66 -6.54 10.43 3.61
N LYS A 67 -6.38 10.96 2.39
CA LYS A 67 -7.40 11.81 1.75
C LYS A 67 -8.70 11.08 1.41
N GLN A 68 -8.69 9.75 1.29
CA GLN A 68 -9.92 8.95 1.14
C GLN A 68 -10.61 8.74 2.48
N VAL A 69 -9.84 8.62 3.55
CA VAL A 69 -10.36 8.47 4.92
C VAL A 69 -10.93 9.79 5.45
N GLY A 70 -10.28 10.91 5.11
CA GLY A 70 -10.75 12.28 5.41
C GLY A 70 -10.05 12.94 6.59
N THR A 71 -9.78 12.25 7.71
CA THR A 71 -9.10 12.82 8.88
C THR A 71 -7.94 11.96 9.35
N LEU A 72 -6.96 12.60 10.00
CA LEU A 72 -5.83 11.89 10.60
C LEU A 72 -6.30 10.93 11.69
N SER A 73 -7.20 11.36 12.56
CA SER A 73 -7.72 10.53 13.67
C SER A 73 -8.36 9.25 13.15
N THR A 74 -9.22 9.36 12.13
CA THR A 74 -9.85 8.18 11.53
C THR A 74 -8.83 7.30 10.82
N THR A 75 -7.81 7.89 10.20
CA THR A 75 -6.70 7.14 9.58
C THR A 75 -5.94 6.33 10.62
N LEU A 76 -5.61 6.92 11.78
CA LEU A 76 -4.93 6.21 12.86
C LEU A 76 -5.77 5.07 13.46
N MET A 77 -7.08 5.28 13.60
CA MET A 77 -8.01 4.21 14.01
C MET A 77 -8.03 3.06 12.99
N LEU A 78 -8.09 3.38 11.69
CA LEU A 78 -8.02 2.40 10.62
C LEU A 78 -6.71 1.60 10.68
N VAL A 79 -5.57 2.28 10.80
CA VAL A 79 -4.25 1.65 10.92
C VAL A 79 -4.20 0.70 12.11
N SER A 80 -4.67 1.14 13.28
CA SER A 80 -4.72 0.30 14.47
C SER A 80 -5.54 -0.98 14.24
N ARG A 81 -6.65 -0.85 13.51
CA ARG A 81 -7.48 -2.00 13.16
C ARG A 81 -6.78 -2.95 12.19
N ILE A 82 -6.15 -2.43 11.13
CA ILE A 82 -5.39 -3.22 10.15
C ILE A 82 -4.30 -4.02 10.87
N LYS A 83 -3.50 -3.35 11.71
CA LYS A 83 -2.42 -3.99 12.48
C LYS A 83 -2.94 -5.03 13.48
N SER A 84 -4.13 -4.85 14.06
CA SER A 84 -4.74 -5.86 14.93
C SER A 84 -5.17 -7.13 14.21
N MET A 85 -5.25 -7.08 12.86
CA MET A 85 -5.54 -8.22 11.98
C MET A 85 -4.27 -8.84 11.39
N ASP A 86 -3.09 -8.40 11.83
CA ASP A 86 -1.77 -8.80 11.31
C ASP A 86 -1.60 -8.54 9.79
N LEU A 87 -2.28 -7.52 9.29
CA LEU A 87 -2.22 -7.13 7.88
C LEU A 87 -1.19 -6.02 7.66
N LYS A 88 -0.58 -6.05 6.48
CA LYS A 88 0.41 -5.05 6.03
C LYS A 88 -0.22 -3.71 5.71
N THR A 89 0.58 -2.66 5.90
CA THR A 89 0.19 -1.28 5.62
C THR A 89 1.10 -0.67 4.57
N CYS A 90 0.53 0.05 3.61
CA CYS A 90 1.27 0.84 2.65
C CYS A 90 0.70 2.25 2.56
N VAL A 91 1.39 3.24 3.11
CA VAL A 91 0.97 4.65 2.96
C VAL A 91 1.20 5.12 1.54
N SER A 92 0.21 5.74 0.93
CA SER A 92 0.26 6.10 -0.48
C SER A 92 -0.08 7.56 -0.75
N HIS A 93 0.58 8.09 -1.78
CA HIS A 93 0.20 9.35 -2.41
C HIS A 93 -1.11 9.23 -3.20
N ARG A 94 -1.60 10.35 -3.73
CA ARG A 94 -2.65 10.42 -4.75
C ARG A 94 -2.05 10.79 -6.10
N SER A 95 -2.82 10.57 -7.19
CA SER A 95 -2.40 10.93 -8.56
C SER A 95 -2.09 12.42 -8.71
N CYS A 96 -2.91 13.28 -8.07
CA CYS A 96 -2.67 14.73 -7.99
C CYS A 96 -2.13 15.05 -6.59
N GLU A 97 -0.84 15.26 -6.48
CA GLU A 97 -0.12 15.62 -5.26
C GLU A 97 0.47 17.03 -5.35
N THR A 98 0.76 17.58 -4.18
CA THR A 98 1.58 18.78 -3.99
C THR A 98 2.97 18.38 -3.47
N GLU A 99 3.83 19.36 -3.22
CA GLU A 99 5.13 19.14 -2.57
C GLU A 99 5.02 18.85 -1.07
N ASP A 100 3.81 18.79 -0.51
CA ASP A 100 3.58 18.39 0.88
C ASP A 100 4.13 16.98 1.14
N THR A 101 4.82 16.83 2.27
CA THR A 101 5.54 15.61 2.63
C THR A 101 4.93 14.85 3.81
N PHE A 102 3.77 15.28 4.29
CA PHE A 102 3.14 14.72 5.49
C PHE A 102 2.98 13.20 5.46
N ILE A 103 2.71 12.62 4.28
CA ILE A 103 2.56 11.15 4.15
C ILE A 103 3.85 10.39 4.51
N CYS A 104 5.03 11.01 4.39
CA CYS A 104 6.29 10.41 4.79
C CYS A 104 6.39 10.35 6.33
N ASP A 105 6.01 11.45 6.99
CA ASP A 105 5.97 11.52 8.45
C ASP A 105 4.93 10.54 8.99
N LEU A 106 3.75 10.46 8.36
CA LEU A 106 2.71 9.51 8.70
C LEU A 106 3.20 8.06 8.58
N ALA A 107 3.85 7.71 7.47
CA ALA A 107 4.35 6.36 7.24
C ALA A 107 5.32 5.90 8.34
N ILE A 108 6.23 6.78 8.76
CA ILE A 108 7.16 6.49 9.86
C ILE A 108 6.42 6.45 11.20
N ALA A 109 5.54 7.42 11.46
CA ALA A 109 4.83 7.50 12.74
C ALA A 109 3.94 6.28 13.03
N ILE A 110 3.36 5.67 11.99
CA ILE A 110 2.55 4.46 12.13
C ILE A 110 3.35 3.18 11.95
N ASP A 111 4.66 3.27 11.72
CA ASP A 111 5.49 2.11 11.38
C ASP A 111 4.88 1.32 10.23
N SER A 112 4.72 1.99 9.08
CA SER A 112 4.15 1.39 7.87
C SER A 112 5.14 0.44 7.23
N ASP A 113 4.67 -0.73 6.79
CA ASP A 113 5.53 -1.73 6.12
C ASP A 113 6.07 -1.19 4.79
N TYR A 114 5.26 -0.38 4.09
CA TYR A 114 5.59 0.17 2.77
C TYR A 114 5.15 1.63 2.64
N ILE A 115 5.76 2.33 1.68
CA ILE A 115 5.31 3.64 1.20
C ILE A 115 5.32 3.69 -0.32
N LYS A 116 4.24 4.21 -0.93
CA LYS A 116 4.08 4.37 -2.37
C LYS A 116 4.03 5.87 -2.69
N ILE A 117 5.10 6.42 -3.26
CA ILE A 117 5.27 7.87 -3.51
C ILE A 117 5.59 8.23 -4.95
N GLY A 118 5.50 7.27 -5.87
CA GLY A 118 5.79 7.45 -7.30
C GLY A 118 7.28 7.49 -7.61
N ALA A 119 7.62 7.70 -8.88
CA ALA A 119 9.01 7.79 -9.31
C ALA A 119 9.63 9.15 -8.93
N PRO A 120 10.93 9.25 -8.64
CA PRO A 120 11.61 10.49 -8.25
C PRO A 120 11.92 11.39 -9.45
N CYS A 121 10.92 11.78 -10.21
CA CYS A 121 11.08 12.55 -11.44
C CYS A 121 10.24 13.84 -11.53
N ARG A 122 9.42 14.12 -10.53
CA ARG A 122 8.58 15.34 -10.43
C ARG A 122 8.77 15.96 -9.05
N GLY A 123 8.68 17.29 -8.93
CA GLY A 123 8.85 18.01 -7.67
C GLY A 123 8.00 17.45 -6.54
N ASP A 124 6.71 17.24 -6.79
CA ASP A 124 5.76 16.64 -5.83
C ASP A 124 6.16 15.25 -5.33
N ARG A 125 6.96 14.50 -6.11
CA ARG A 125 7.49 13.18 -5.73
C ARG A 125 8.86 13.30 -5.08
N VAL A 126 9.76 14.07 -5.71
CA VAL A 126 11.14 14.28 -5.24
C VAL A 126 11.16 14.79 -3.80
N GLU A 127 10.29 15.75 -3.44
CA GLU A 127 10.22 16.25 -2.06
C GLU A 127 9.88 15.15 -1.02
N LYS A 128 9.09 14.17 -1.38
CA LYS A 128 8.79 13.03 -0.51
C LYS A 128 10.03 12.13 -0.31
N TYR A 129 10.82 11.88 -1.36
CA TYR A 129 12.10 11.17 -1.23
C TYR A 129 13.08 11.98 -0.37
N ASN A 130 13.22 13.28 -0.61
CA ASN A 130 14.05 14.17 0.18
C ASN A 130 13.63 14.17 1.66
N ARG A 131 12.32 14.12 1.93
CA ARG A 131 11.80 14.03 3.30
C ARG A 131 12.20 12.73 3.97
N LEU A 132 12.04 11.60 3.30
CA LEU A 132 12.46 10.29 3.85
C LEU A 132 13.95 10.27 4.13
N ILE A 133 14.80 10.75 3.23
CA ILE A 133 16.25 10.86 3.43
C ILE A 133 16.55 11.65 4.70
N ARG A 134 15.92 12.82 4.89
CA ARG A 134 16.09 13.63 6.11
C ARG A 134 15.61 12.93 7.38
N LEU A 135 14.50 12.21 7.32
CA LEU A 135 13.94 11.49 8.47
C LEU A 135 14.80 10.29 8.88
N TYR A 136 15.42 9.60 7.94
CA TYR A 136 16.34 8.51 8.21
C TYR A 136 17.76 8.97 8.57
N GLY A 137 18.02 10.29 8.57
CA GLY A 137 19.35 10.83 8.92
C GLY A 137 20.45 10.47 7.93
N ILE A 138 20.10 10.16 6.69
CA ILE A 138 21.07 9.89 5.63
C ILE A 138 21.63 11.23 5.17
N ASN A 139 22.88 11.53 5.54
CA ASN A 139 23.64 12.65 4.99
C ASN A 139 24.20 12.22 3.62
N LEU A 140 23.68 12.80 2.55
CA LEU A 140 24.20 12.65 1.19
C LEU A 140 25.35 13.61 0.96
#